data_8b06e0372ccd2d0ec238c3cb544d4d0c
#
_entry.id   8b06e0372ccd2d0ec238c3cb544d4d0c
#
_cell.length_a   1.000
_cell.length_b   1.000
_cell.length_c   1.000
_cell.angle_alpha   90.00
_cell.angle_beta   90.00
_cell.angle_gamma   90.00
#
_symmetry.space_group_name_H-M   'P 1'
#
loop_
_entity.id
_entity.type
_entity.pdbx_description
1 polymer ?
#
loop_
_entity_poly.entity_id
_entity_poly.type
_entity_poly.pdbx_seq_one_letter_code
_entity_poly.pdbx_strand_id
1 'polypeptide(L)'
;MESKKGATSANTQRAKGGCLQHNRRTQVAANVDPSRTHLNTAWEHDRIKNLASTRSIIRKAEKLYTQKTGQRCQASFAPLKETCVVCKDSTTMEQAMAIARKVEEQTGVVCLGIWIHRDEGHARSRFHPDEPYQCNNHIHILWDCQNPTTGKAIPIKKQDLRDMQDIAAKALKMERGNPAELTKKKHIESGTYKVQQLEQEIKQLKKEKIGLVAKIQDAWKWKGRAKKAESDLEAERKAHREDIAKANKILAESKKKAENAEKRANSAELRASNLWNEKEKLYQENKRLSVVVKHWKREYDETIGKKLNPDEPNRGRGR
;
A
#
# COMPACT_ATOMS: atom_id res chain seq x y z
N MET A 1 33.29 -2.09 -3.83
CA MET A 1 32.15 -2.56 -3.01
C MET A 1 31.00 -2.86 -3.95
N GLU A 2 30.69 -4.12 -4.23
CA GLU A 2 29.50 -4.47 -4.98
C GLU A 2 28.28 -4.08 -4.13
N SER A 3 27.48 -3.16 -4.65
CA SER A 3 26.20 -2.80 -4.02
C SER A 3 25.36 -4.08 -3.94
N LYS A 4 24.86 -4.43 -2.74
CA LYS A 4 23.94 -5.56 -2.56
C LYS A 4 22.86 -5.47 -3.63
N LYS A 5 22.79 -6.49 -4.49
CA LYS A 5 21.72 -6.59 -5.49
C LYS A 5 20.40 -6.64 -4.74
N GLY A 6 19.59 -5.58 -4.83
CA GLY A 6 18.29 -5.56 -4.19
C GLY A 6 17.40 -6.68 -4.70
N ALA A 7 16.51 -7.21 -3.87
CA ALA A 7 15.57 -8.24 -4.27
C ALA A 7 14.38 -7.62 -4.99
N THR A 8 13.91 -8.29 -6.06
CA THR A 8 12.66 -7.96 -6.77
C THR A 8 11.58 -8.98 -6.45
N SER A 9 10.35 -8.55 -6.57
CA SER A 9 9.16 -9.42 -6.52
C SER A 9 8.14 -8.93 -7.53
N ALA A 10 7.39 -9.86 -8.13
CA ALA A 10 6.28 -9.58 -9.03
C ALA A 10 4.97 -10.08 -8.42
N ASN A 11 4.02 -9.20 -8.24
CA ASN A 11 2.71 -9.53 -7.67
C ASN A 11 1.62 -9.21 -8.69
N THR A 12 0.91 -10.24 -9.13
CA THR A 12 -0.16 -10.13 -10.13
C THR A 12 -1.52 -10.27 -9.47
N GLN A 13 -2.38 -9.29 -9.70
CA GLN A 13 -3.74 -9.24 -9.17
C GLN A 13 -4.73 -8.77 -10.24
N ARG A 14 -6.02 -8.82 -9.94
CA ARG A 14 -7.03 -8.19 -10.78
C ARG A 14 -6.81 -6.70 -10.83
N ALA A 15 -6.85 -6.10 -12.02
CA ALA A 15 -6.78 -4.66 -12.15
C ALA A 15 -8.01 -4.01 -11.52
N LYS A 16 -7.80 -3.05 -10.61
CA LYS A 16 -8.86 -2.26 -9.97
C LYS A 16 -9.43 -1.22 -10.96
N GLY A 17 -10.66 -0.79 -10.75
CA GLY A 17 -11.31 0.20 -11.62
C GLY A 17 -10.56 1.55 -11.74
N GLY A 18 -9.77 1.91 -10.73
CA GLY A 18 -8.92 3.10 -10.69
C GLY A 18 -7.46 2.87 -11.09
N CYS A 19 -7.08 1.65 -11.52
CA CYS A 19 -5.71 1.29 -11.85
C CYS A 19 -5.08 2.26 -12.87
N LEU A 20 -5.77 2.54 -13.97
CA LEU A 20 -5.26 3.42 -15.02
C LEU A 20 -5.06 4.86 -14.52
N GLN A 21 -5.97 5.37 -13.67
CA GLN A 21 -5.86 6.70 -13.08
C GLN A 21 -4.67 6.78 -12.11
N HIS A 22 -4.49 5.75 -11.28
CA HIS A 22 -3.33 5.64 -10.39
C HIS A 22 -2.01 5.60 -11.18
N ASN A 23 -1.95 4.74 -12.19
CA ASN A 23 -0.74 4.56 -12.99
C ASN A 23 -0.35 5.80 -13.78
N ARG A 24 -1.34 6.55 -14.28
CA ARG A 24 -1.15 7.84 -14.99
C ARG A 24 -1.00 9.04 -14.07
N ARG A 25 -1.11 8.86 -12.74
CA ARG A 25 -1.13 9.96 -11.75
C ARG A 25 -2.26 10.98 -11.98
N THR A 26 -3.33 10.61 -12.67
CA THR A 26 -4.55 11.44 -12.72
C THR A 26 -5.34 11.35 -11.41
N GLN A 27 -5.08 10.34 -10.60
CA GLN A 27 -5.49 10.22 -9.21
C GLN A 27 -4.24 9.96 -8.35
N VAL A 28 -3.92 10.92 -7.49
CA VAL A 28 -2.72 10.88 -6.66
C VAL A 28 -3.04 10.22 -5.30
N ALA A 29 -2.24 9.24 -4.92
CA ALA A 29 -2.33 8.59 -3.62
C ALA A 29 -1.54 9.37 -2.55
N ALA A 30 -1.92 9.22 -1.29
CA ALA A 30 -1.30 9.96 -0.17
C ALA A 30 0.19 9.66 0.07
N ASN A 31 0.70 8.55 -0.47
CA ASN A 31 2.10 8.14 -0.39
C ASN A 31 2.94 8.56 -1.61
N VAL A 32 2.39 9.38 -2.49
CA VAL A 32 3.08 9.95 -3.65
C VAL A 32 3.78 11.25 -3.23
N ASP A 33 5.05 11.37 -3.58
CA ASP A 33 5.81 12.62 -3.51
C ASP A 33 5.69 13.36 -4.85
N PRO A 34 4.91 14.45 -4.93
CA PRO A 34 4.70 15.18 -6.18
C PRO A 34 5.98 15.75 -6.79
N SER A 35 7.00 16.04 -5.96
CA SER A 35 8.29 16.57 -6.43
C SER A 35 9.06 15.55 -7.28
N ARG A 36 8.74 14.25 -7.13
CA ARG A 36 9.39 13.13 -7.84
C ARG A 36 8.57 12.60 -9.01
N THR A 37 7.33 13.04 -9.21
CA THR A 37 6.44 12.50 -10.26
C THR A 37 7.03 12.66 -11.67
N HIS A 38 7.86 13.68 -11.89
CA HIS A 38 8.58 13.87 -13.16
C HIS A 38 9.61 12.77 -13.49
N LEU A 39 9.99 11.95 -12.50
CA LEU A 39 10.90 10.80 -12.68
C LEU A 39 10.18 9.54 -13.18
N ASN A 40 8.85 9.55 -13.14
CA ASN A 40 8.06 8.42 -13.63
C ASN A 40 8.17 8.32 -15.15
N THR A 41 8.16 7.09 -15.65
CA THR A 41 8.15 6.81 -17.08
C THR A 41 7.00 5.87 -17.42
N ALA A 42 6.42 6.03 -18.60
CA ALA A 42 5.28 5.24 -19.02
C ALA A 42 5.38 4.84 -20.50
N TRP A 43 4.84 3.67 -20.79
CA TRP A 43 4.51 3.22 -22.14
C TRP A 43 3.09 2.67 -22.15
N GLU A 44 2.32 3.03 -23.18
CA GLU A 44 0.94 2.58 -23.32
C GLU A 44 0.66 2.08 -24.74
N HIS A 45 -0.02 0.96 -24.81
CA HIS A 45 -0.55 0.44 -26.07
C HIS A 45 -1.65 1.36 -26.61
N ASP A 46 -1.78 1.50 -27.93
CA ASP A 46 -2.77 2.39 -28.58
C ASP A 46 -4.21 2.09 -28.14
N ARG A 47 -4.50 0.83 -27.81
CA ARG A 47 -5.83 0.42 -27.33
C ARG A 47 -6.31 1.14 -26.08
N ILE A 48 -5.42 1.71 -25.29
CA ILE A 48 -5.76 2.35 -24.01
C ILE A 48 -5.44 3.84 -23.94
N LYS A 49 -4.66 4.39 -24.87
CA LYS A 49 -4.21 5.81 -24.84
C LYS A 49 -5.35 6.81 -24.60
N ASN A 50 -6.50 6.59 -25.23
CA ASN A 50 -7.66 7.49 -25.15
C ASN A 50 -8.71 7.06 -24.12
N LEU A 51 -8.40 6.09 -23.24
CA LEU A 51 -9.34 5.61 -22.24
C LEU A 51 -9.11 6.29 -20.89
N ALA A 52 -10.16 6.84 -20.31
CA ALA A 52 -10.08 7.51 -19.01
C ALA A 52 -9.96 6.52 -17.83
N SER A 53 -10.43 5.30 -17.98
CA SER A 53 -10.42 4.32 -16.86
C SER A 53 -10.39 2.86 -17.34
N THR A 54 -9.89 1.99 -16.50
CA THR A 54 -9.95 0.52 -16.70
C THR A 54 -11.39 0.01 -16.82
N ARG A 55 -12.37 0.69 -16.26
CA ARG A 55 -13.81 0.30 -16.39
C ARG A 55 -14.28 0.22 -17.84
N SER A 56 -13.77 1.11 -18.70
CA SER A 56 -14.12 1.10 -20.13
C SER A 56 -13.66 -0.17 -20.83
N ILE A 57 -12.44 -0.62 -20.52
CA ILE A 57 -11.87 -1.86 -21.07
C ILE A 57 -12.67 -3.04 -20.54
N ILE A 58 -12.90 -3.07 -19.25
CA ILE A 58 -13.66 -4.10 -18.58
C ILE A 58 -15.06 -4.24 -19.23
N ARG A 59 -15.83 -3.18 -19.40
CA ARG A 59 -17.15 -3.23 -20.04
C ARG A 59 -17.10 -3.77 -21.47
N LYS A 60 -16.09 -3.41 -22.25
CA LYS A 60 -15.90 -3.97 -23.60
C LYS A 60 -15.65 -5.47 -23.53
N ALA A 61 -14.84 -5.91 -22.58
CA ALA A 61 -14.54 -7.32 -22.39
C ALA A 61 -15.77 -8.14 -21.95
N GLU A 62 -16.59 -7.62 -21.03
CA GLU A 62 -17.88 -8.25 -20.66
C GLU A 62 -18.81 -8.39 -21.86
N LYS A 63 -18.93 -7.33 -22.63
CA LYS A 63 -19.76 -7.33 -23.83
C LYS A 63 -19.30 -8.40 -24.82
N LEU A 64 -17.99 -8.47 -25.06
CA LEU A 64 -17.39 -9.48 -25.94
C LEU A 64 -17.64 -10.90 -25.42
N TYR A 65 -17.44 -11.12 -24.10
CA TYR A 65 -17.75 -12.40 -23.46
C TYR A 65 -19.19 -12.83 -23.73
N THR A 66 -20.17 -11.97 -23.42
CA THR A 66 -21.58 -12.27 -23.63
C THR A 66 -21.90 -12.54 -25.09
N GLN A 67 -21.33 -11.76 -26.02
CA GLN A 67 -21.52 -11.97 -27.47
C GLN A 67 -20.97 -13.32 -27.95
N LYS A 68 -19.81 -13.74 -27.43
CA LYS A 68 -19.16 -14.97 -27.87
C LYS A 68 -19.72 -16.23 -27.20
N THR A 69 -20.20 -16.12 -25.97
CA THR A 69 -20.64 -17.30 -25.20
C THR A 69 -22.15 -17.43 -25.06
N GLY A 70 -22.90 -16.36 -25.33
CA GLY A 70 -24.32 -16.29 -25.04
C GLY A 70 -24.64 -16.25 -23.55
N GLN A 71 -23.62 -16.17 -22.68
CA GLN A 71 -23.78 -16.26 -21.23
C GLN A 71 -23.47 -14.92 -20.54
N ARG A 72 -24.10 -14.71 -19.40
CA ARG A 72 -23.78 -13.59 -18.53
C ARG A 72 -22.41 -13.82 -17.85
N CYS A 73 -21.61 -12.77 -17.75
CA CYS A 73 -20.35 -12.82 -17.04
C CYS A 73 -20.51 -13.19 -15.56
N GLN A 74 -19.70 -14.12 -15.11
CA GLN A 74 -19.65 -14.47 -13.69
C GLN A 74 -18.85 -13.41 -12.91
N ALA A 75 -19.13 -13.30 -11.61
CA ALA A 75 -18.39 -12.43 -10.70
C ALA A 75 -16.88 -12.74 -10.63
N SER A 76 -16.46 -13.95 -11.01
CA SER A 76 -15.06 -14.36 -11.10
C SER A 76 -14.33 -13.88 -12.36
N PHE A 77 -15.05 -13.41 -13.38
CA PHE A 77 -14.45 -12.95 -14.63
C PHE A 77 -13.52 -11.75 -14.39
N ALA A 78 -12.25 -11.88 -14.73
CA ALA A 78 -11.24 -10.82 -14.58
C ALA A 78 -10.42 -10.70 -15.87
N PRO A 79 -10.93 -9.93 -16.84
CA PRO A 79 -10.30 -9.77 -18.15
C PRO A 79 -9.00 -8.96 -18.09
N LEU A 80 -8.84 -8.15 -17.03
CA LEU A 80 -7.65 -7.36 -16.81
C LEU A 80 -6.94 -7.80 -15.54
N LYS A 81 -5.63 -7.90 -15.63
CA LYS A 81 -4.75 -8.08 -14.47
C LYS A 81 -3.68 -7.01 -14.46
N GLU A 82 -3.16 -6.74 -13.31
CA GLU A 82 -2.04 -5.86 -13.09
C GLU A 82 -0.96 -6.58 -12.33
N THR A 83 0.28 -6.46 -12.80
CA THR A 83 1.47 -6.94 -12.10
C THR A 83 2.24 -5.75 -11.56
N CYS A 84 2.48 -5.73 -10.26
CA CYS A 84 3.38 -4.79 -9.61
C CYS A 84 4.73 -5.49 -9.41
N VAL A 85 5.81 -4.89 -9.94
CA VAL A 85 7.17 -5.44 -9.87
C VAL A 85 8.05 -4.45 -9.12
N VAL A 86 8.66 -4.87 -8.02
CA VAL A 86 9.65 -4.06 -7.30
C VAL A 86 10.90 -3.89 -8.17
N CYS A 87 11.38 -2.65 -8.31
CA CYS A 87 12.51 -2.34 -9.18
C CYS A 87 13.50 -1.39 -8.52
N LYS A 88 14.63 -1.17 -9.19
CA LYS A 88 15.64 -0.16 -8.80
C LYS A 88 15.28 1.21 -9.39
N ASP A 89 15.84 2.25 -8.81
CA ASP A 89 15.73 3.60 -9.35
C ASP A 89 16.28 3.70 -10.78
N SER A 90 17.35 2.97 -11.07
CA SER A 90 18.00 2.90 -12.38
C SER A 90 17.30 2.00 -13.40
N THR A 91 16.13 1.42 -13.08
CA THR A 91 15.39 0.55 -13.99
C THR A 91 14.92 1.32 -15.22
N THR A 92 15.19 0.77 -16.40
CA THR A 92 14.81 1.39 -17.68
C THR A 92 13.50 0.83 -18.23
N MET A 93 12.88 1.56 -19.15
CA MET A 93 11.66 1.11 -19.85
C MET A 93 11.96 -0.16 -20.69
N GLU A 94 13.14 -0.28 -21.28
CA GLU A 94 13.55 -1.46 -22.06
C GLU A 94 13.58 -2.71 -21.19
N GLN A 95 14.03 -2.61 -19.93
CA GLN A 95 14.00 -3.72 -18.98
C GLN A 95 12.55 -4.11 -18.63
N ALA A 96 11.69 -3.13 -18.41
CA ALA A 96 10.28 -3.37 -18.13
C ALA A 96 9.55 -3.98 -19.35
N MET A 97 9.86 -3.52 -20.55
CA MET A 97 9.36 -4.10 -21.82
C MET A 97 9.86 -5.53 -22.03
N ALA A 98 11.10 -5.83 -21.63
CA ALA A 98 11.63 -7.20 -21.72
C ALA A 98 10.86 -8.17 -20.82
N ILE A 99 10.42 -7.71 -19.62
CA ILE A 99 9.52 -8.49 -18.76
C ILE A 99 8.19 -8.72 -19.48
N ALA A 100 7.59 -7.66 -20.01
CA ALA A 100 6.29 -7.75 -20.67
C ALA A 100 6.32 -8.74 -21.84
N ARG A 101 7.28 -8.62 -22.75
CA ARG A 101 7.42 -9.51 -23.91
C ARG A 101 7.57 -10.98 -23.53
N LYS A 102 8.37 -11.27 -22.48
CA LYS A 102 8.54 -12.67 -22.03
C LYS A 102 7.28 -13.25 -21.42
N VAL A 103 6.51 -12.43 -20.70
CA VAL A 103 5.23 -12.86 -20.13
C VAL A 103 4.19 -13.06 -21.23
N GLU A 104 4.11 -12.16 -22.23
CA GLU A 104 3.25 -12.31 -23.40
C GLU A 104 3.56 -13.61 -24.17
N GLU A 105 4.85 -13.85 -24.44
CA GLU A 105 5.33 -15.03 -25.15
C GLU A 105 4.93 -16.33 -24.42
N GLN A 106 5.04 -16.33 -23.10
CA GLN A 106 4.78 -17.53 -22.30
C GLN A 106 3.29 -17.77 -22.04
N THR A 107 2.51 -16.72 -21.87
CA THR A 107 1.13 -16.84 -21.38
C THR A 107 0.08 -16.51 -22.44
N GLY A 108 0.44 -15.76 -23.48
CA GLY A 108 -0.46 -15.26 -24.51
C GLY A 108 -1.33 -14.09 -24.09
N VAL A 109 -1.10 -13.48 -22.91
CA VAL A 109 -1.70 -12.20 -22.53
C VAL A 109 -1.14 -11.07 -23.38
N VAL A 110 -1.79 -9.92 -23.39
CA VAL A 110 -1.30 -8.74 -24.09
C VAL A 110 -1.01 -7.62 -23.08
N CYS A 111 0.19 -7.05 -23.15
CA CYS A 111 0.55 -5.89 -22.37
C CYS A 111 -0.18 -4.64 -22.90
N LEU A 112 -0.98 -4.01 -22.06
CA LEU A 112 -1.68 -2.77 -22.39
C LEU A 112 -0.93 -1.52 -21.96
N GLY A 113 -0.06 -1.62 -20.96
CA GLY A 113 0.73 -0.48 -20.50
C GLY A 113 1.71 -0.86 -19.41
N ILE A 114 2.75 -0.05 -19.34
CA ILE A 114 3.84 -0.16 -18.37
C ILE A 114 4.08 1.22 -17.78
N TRP A 115 4.10 1.31 -16.45
CA TRP A 115 4.42 2.55 -15.73
C TRP A 115 5.47 2.24 -14.68
N ILE A 116 6.56 2.99 -14.70
CA ILE A 116 7.62 2.90 -13.70
C ILE A 116 7.43 4.08 -12.76
N HIS A 117 7.08 3.78 -11.52
CA HIS A 117 6.86 4.78 -10.47
C HIS A 117 8.11 4.92 -9.60
N ARG A 118 8.58 6.16 -9.44
CA ARG A 118 9.70 6.56 -8.61
C ARG A 118 9.31 7.63 -7.59
N ASP A 119 8.03 7.90 -7.50
CA ASP A 119 7.44 8.96 -6.68
C ASP A 119 6.65 8.42 -5.47
N GLU A 120 6.59 7.12 -5.30
CA GLU A 120 5.95 6.51 -4.13
C GLU A 120 6.99 6.12 -3.08
N GLY A 121 6.61 6.26 -1.80
CA GLY A 121 7.46 5.87 -0.70
C GLY A 121 6.75 5.91 0.64
N HIS A 122 7.53 5.65 1.69
CA HIS A 122 7.07 5.81 3.05
C HIS A 122 7.41 7.22 3.54
N ALA A 123 6.40 7.98 3.97
CA ALA A 123 6.63 9.20 4.72
C ALA A 123 7.45 8.88 5.97
N ARG A 124 8.35 9.78 6.34
CA ARG A 124 9.10 9.69 7.59
C ARG A 124 8.10 9.47 8.73
N SER A 125 8.34 8.44 9.53
CA SER A 125 7.60 8.31 10.78
C SER A 125 7.87 9.56 11.62
N ARG A 126 6.84 10.16 12.20
CA ARG A 126 7.03 11.29 13.14
C ARG A 126 7.85 10.90 14.38
N PHE A 127 8.01 9.59 14.64
CA PHE A 127 8.86 9.04 15.70
C PHE A 127 10.31 8.83 15.27
N HIS A 128 10.57 8.84 13.95
CA HIS A 128 11.90 8.71 13.36
C HIS A 128 12.07 9.79 12.28
N PRO A 129 12.05 11.08 12.65
CA PRO A 129 12.11 12.19 11.68
C PRO A 129 13.43 12.23 10.92
N ASP A 130 14.47 11.62 11.47
CA ASP A 130 15.83 11.58 10.89
C ASP A 130 16.01 10.43 9.90
N GLU A 131 15.04 9.49 9.80
CA GLU A 131 15.12 8.45 8.79
C GLU A 131 14.94 9.04 7.39
N PRO A 132 15.79 8.67 6.43
CA PRO A 132 15.66 9.15 5.06
C PRO A 132 14.37 8.62 4.44
N TYR A 133 13.74 9.42 3.57
CA TYR A 133 12.59 9.00 2.78
C TYR A 133 12.95 7.73 1.99
N GLN A 134 12.20 6.66 2.22
CA GLN A 134 12.40 5.38 1.54
C GLN A 134 11.50 5.32 0.31
N CYS A 135 12.11 5.45 -0.87
CA CYS A 135 11.40 5.26 -2.13
C CYS A 135 11.00 3.79 -2.31
N ASN A 136 9.79 3.58 -2.75
CA ASN A 136 9.26 2.28 -3.17
C ASN A 136 9.16 2.27 -4.70
N ASN A 137 10.30 2.12 -5.38
CA ASN A 137 10.33 2.09 -6.84
C ASN A 137 9.72 0.79 -7.35
N HIS A 138 8.75 0.91 -8.25
CA HIS A 138 8.06 -0.26 -8.79
C HIS A 138 7.51 0.00 -10.19
N ILE A 139 7.25 -1.09 -10.89
CA ILE A 139 6.66 -1.10 -12.22
C ILE A 139 5.25 -1.64 -12.11
N HIS A 140 4.28 -0.95 -12.69
CA HIS A 140 2.96 -1.49 -12.98
C HIS A 140 2.90 -1.96 -14.42
N ILE A 141 2.44 -3.20 -14.64
CA ILE A 141 2.19 -3.75 -15.97
C ILE A 141 0.73 -4.17 -16.03
N LEU A 142 -0.03 -3.58 -16.95
CA LEU A 142 -1.44 -3.88 -17.16
C LEU A 142 -1.60 -4.89 -18.29
N TRP A 143 -2.28 -6.00 -18.01
CA TRP A 143 -2.49 -7.10 -18.92
C TRP A 143 -3.92 -7.20 -19.41
N ASP A 144 -4.11 -7.32 -20.71
CA ASP A 144 -5.32 -7.85 -21.32
C ASP A 144 -5.26 -9.38 -21.31
N CYS A 145 -6.09 -9.96 -20.50
CA CYS A 145 -6.18 -11.40 -20.32
C CYS A 145 -7.41 -11.99 -21.04
N GLN A 146 -7.93 -11.35 -22.10
CA GLN A 146 -9.08 -11.86 -22.83
C GLN A 146 -8.71 -12.46 -24.18
N ASN A 147 -9.16 -13.69 -24.45
CA ASN A 147 -9.02 -14.29 -25.78
C ASN A 147 -10.08 -13.69 -26.74
N PRO A 148 -9.65 -13.00 -27.82
CA PRO A 148 -10.59 -12.30 -28.71
C PRO A 148 -11.52 -13.24 -29.47
N THR A 149 -11.09 -14.47 -29.71
CA THR A 149 -11.86 -15.44 -30.48
C THR A 149 -12.97 -16.07 -29.64
N THR A 150 -12.66 -16.45 -28.39
CA THR A 150 -13.60 -17.15 -27.52
C THR A 150 -14.33 -16.22 -26.53
N GLY A 151 -13.83 -15.02 -26.34
CA GLY A 151 -14.33 -14.09 -25.32
C GLY A 151 -13.93 -14.45 -23.89
N LYS A 152 -13.34 -15.62 -23.66
CA LYS A 152 -13.01 -16.14 -22.34
C LYS A 152 -11.69 -15.56 -21.82
N ALA A 153 -11.47 -15.59 -20.49
CA ALA A 153 -10.21 -15.18 -19.92
C ALA A 153 -9.12 -16.20 -20.20
N ILE A 154 -7.92 -15.72 -20.48
CA ILE A 154 -6.68 -16.48 -20.54
C ILE A 154 -6.25 -16.74 -19.07
N PRO A 155 -6.19 -17.99 -18.61
CA PRO A 155 -5.83 -18.27 -17.23
C PRO A 155 -4.32 -18.14 -17.00
N ILE A 156 -3.93 -17.37 -16.00
CA ILE A 156 -2.55 -17.32 -15.52
C ILE A 156 -2.41 -18.35 -14.37
N LYS A 157 -1.62 -19.40 -14.58
CA LYS A 157 -1.43 -20.50 -13.62
C LYS A 157 -0.48 -20.09 -12.50
N LYS A 158 -0.46 -20.88 -11.44
CA LYS A 158 0.49 -20.72 -10.33
C LYS A 158 1.94 -20.79 -10.82
N GLN A 159 2.21 -21.60 -11.83
CA GLN A 159 3.54 -21.69 -12.43
C GLN A 159 3.90 -20.40 -13.18
N ASP A 160 2.99 -19.85 -13.97
CA ASP A 160 3.22 -18.60 -14.71
C ASP A 160 3.58 -17.44 -13.76
N LEU A 161 2.96 -17.39 -12.54
CA LEU A 161 3.34 -16.39 -11.54
C LEU A 161 4.74 -16.62 -10.98
N ARG A 162 5.17 -17.88 -10.83
CA ARG A 162 6.54 -18.19 -10.43
C ARG A 162 7.53 -17.78 -11.51
N ASP A 163 7.19 -18.07 -12.75
CA ASP A 163 8.01 -17.73 -13.91
C ASP A 163 8.11 -16.22 -14.10
N MET A 164 7.02 -15.47 -13.85
CA MET A 164 7.04 -13.99 -13.81
C MET A 164 8.04 -13.42 -12.79
N GLN A 165 8.21 -14.09 -11.63
CA GLN A 165 9.21 -13.69 -10.65
C GLN A 165 10.63 -13.86 -11.22
N ASP A 166 10.89 -15.00 -11.88
CA ASP A 166 12.20 -15.31 -12.47
C ASP A 166 12.49 -14.40 -13.66
N ILE A 167 11.50 -14.15 -14.51
CA ILE A 167 11.58 -13.21 -15.64
C ILE A 167 11.93 -11.80 -15.13
N ALA A 168 11.23 -11.33 -14.09
CA ALA A 168 11.46 -10.01 -13.51
C ALA A 168 12.88 -9.92 -12.93
N ALA A 169 13.30 -10.90 -12.13
CA ALA A 169 14.63 -10.92 -11.53
C ALA A 169 15.75 -10.89 -12.60
N LYS A 170 15.60 -11.67 -13.66
CA LYS A 170 16.55 -11.74 -14.76
C LYS A 170 16.59 -10.42 -15.54
N ALA A 171 15.45 -9.88 -15.95
CA ALA A 171 15.38 -8.65 -16.74
C ALA A 171 15.90 -7.43 -15.97
N LEU A 172 15.61 -7.33 -14.68
CA LEU A 172 16.06 -6.24 -13.82
C LEU A 172 17.48 -6.43 -13.27
N LYS A 173 18.11 -7.57 -13.52
CA LYS A 173 19.41 -7.95 -12.92
C LYS A 173 19.37 -7.77 -11.38
N MET A 174 18.30 -8.27 -10.76
CA MET A 174 18.06 -8.25 -9.34
C MET A 174 17.97 -9.66 -8.78
N GLU A 175 18.10 -9.80 -7.46
CA GLU A 175 17.87 -11.08 -6.82
C GLU A 175 16.37 -11.39 -6.80
N ARG A 176 15.99 -12.65 -7.02
CA ARG A 176 14.62 -13.06 -6.84
C ARG A 176 14.27 -13.00 -5.36
N GLY A 177 13.14 -12.39 -5.03
CA GLY A 177 12.59 -12.41 -3.67
C GLY A 177 12.28 -13.85 -3.21
N ASN A 178 12.43 -14.10 -1.93
CA ASN A 178 12.14 -15.41 -1.36
C ASN A 178 10.67 -15.80 -1.57
N PRO A 179 10.38 -17.08 -1.85
CA PRO A 179 9.01 -17.56 -1.97
C PRO A 179 8.19 -17.27 -0.69
N ALA A 180 6.91 -16.94 -0.87
CA ALA A 180 6.01 -16.66 0.26
C ALA A 180 5.90 -17.83 1.23
N GLU A 181 6.08 -19.06 0.74
CA GLU A 181 6.10 -20.30 1.52
C GLU A 181 7.25 -20.31 2.54
N LEU A 182 8.41 -19.76 2.19
CA LEU A 182 9.57 -19.65 3.08
C LEU A 182 9.47 -18.46 4.03
N THR A 183 9.00 -17.31 3.53
CA THR A 183 8.96 -16.10 4.34
C THR A 183 7.75 -16.03 5.27
N LYS A 184 6.71 -16.84 5.02
CA LYS A 184 5.39 -16.76 5.67
C LYS A 184 4.78 -15.35 5.66
N LYS A 185 5.38 -14.42 4.91
CA LYS A 185 4.89 -13.04 4.76
C LYS A 185 3.73 -13.03 3.79
N LYS A 186 2.58 -12.60 4.27
CA LYS A 186 1.43 -12.32 3.41
C LYS A 186 1.52 -10.88 2.92
N HIS A 187 1.14 -10.64 1.68
CA HIS A 187 1.04 -9.26 1.17
C HIS A 187 -0.01 -8.50 1.99
N ILE A 188 0.38 -7.33 2.49
CA ILE A 188 -0.51 -6.44 3.22
C ILE A 188 -0.92 -5.32 2.28
N GLU A 189 -2.21 -5.11 2.08
CA GLU A 189 -2.68 -3.93 1.35
C GLU A 189 -2.23 -2.66 2.08
N SER A 190 -1.88 -1.62 1.31
CA SER A 190 -1.31 -0.37 1.86
C SER A 190 -2.19 0.28 2.94
N GLY A 191 -3.52 0.16 2.82
CA GLY A 191 -4.46 0.60 3.85
C GLY A 191 -4.32 -0.16 5.16
N THR A 192 -4.27 -1.48 5.09
CA THR A 192 -4.09 -2.36 6.25
C THR A 192 -2.72 -2.14 6.91
N TYR A 193 -1.66 -1.96 6.11
CA TYR A 193 -0.33 -1.64 6.62
C TYR A 193 -0.33 -0.32 7.42
N LYS A 194 -0.96 0.74 6.89
CA LYS A 194 -1.09 2.02 7.59
C LYS A 194 -1.85 1.88 8.92
N VAL A 195 -2.93 1.11 8.94
CA VAL A 195 -3.68 0.82 10.18
C VAL A 195 -2.81 0.09 11.18
N GLN A 196 -2.07 -0.95 10.78
CA GLN A 196 -1.17 -1.68 11.66
C GLN A 196 -0.04 -0.80 12.22
N GLN A 197 0.52 0.11 11.42
CA GLN A 197 1.51 1.08 11.89
C GLN A 197 0.91 2.01 12.94
N LEU A 198 -0.27 2.58 12.68
CA LEU A 198 -0.96 3.43 13.64
C LEU A 198 -1.31 2.68 14.94
N GLU A 199 -1.73 1.43 14.86
CA GLU A 199 -1.98 0.59 16.04
C GLU A 199 -0.72 0.35 16.86
N GLN A 200 0.42 0.11 16.20
CA GLN A 200 1.72 -0.03 16.87
C GLN A 200 2.14 1.28 17.53
N GLU A 201 1.99 2.41 16.84
CA GLU A 201 2.26 3.74 17.39
C GLU A 201 1.38 4.04 18.62
N ILE A 202 0.08 3.76 18.55
CA ILE A 202 -0.85 3.90 19.68
C ILE A 202 -0.41 3.01 20.86
N LYS A 203 0.01 1.77 20.57
CA LYS A 203 0.48 0.85 21.61
C LYS A 203 1.75 1.36 22.29
N GLN A 204 2.65 1.96 21.53
CA GLN A 204 3.87 2.56 22.04
C GLN A 204 3.58 3.80 22.89
N LEU A 205 2.74 4.71 22.42
CA LEU A 205 2.29 5.88 23.17
C LEU A 205 1.56 5.51 24.47
N LYS A 206 0.76 4.44 24.45
CA LYS A 206 0.13 3.92 25.68
C LYS A 206 1.17 3.42 26.69
N LYS A 207 2.23 2.72 26.24
CA LYS A 207 3.34 2.30 27.13
C LYS A 207 4.10 3.48 27.70
N GLU A 208 4.41 4.47 26.88
CA GLU A 208 5.09 5.70 27.32
C GLU A 208 4.25 6.48 28.32
N LYS A 209 2.92 6.59 28.09
CA LYS A 209 1.98 7.20 29.04
C LYS A 209 2.00 6.48 30.38
N ILE A 210 1.96 5.14 30.38
CA ILE A 210 2.04 4.34 31.62
C ILE A 210 3.37 4.59 32.33
N GLY A 211 4.49 4.61 31.61
CA GLY A 211 5.82 4.90 32.16
C GLY A 211 5.92 6.31 32.77
N LEU A 212 5.30 7.30 32.13
CA LEU A 212 5.22 8.66 32.64
C LEU A 212 4.34 8.76 33.90
N VAL A 213 3.18 8.08 33.92
CA VAL A 213 2.30 8.00 35.09
C VAL A 213 3.02 7.31 36.26
N ALA A 214 3.75 6.23 36.01
CA ALA A 214 4.55 5.56 37.04
C ALA A 214 5.63 6.47 37.62
N LYS A 215 6.36 7.21 36.76
CA LYS A 215 7.35 8.22 37.20
C LYS A 215 6.71 9.33 38.06
N ILE A 216 5.51 9.80 37.69
CA ILE A 216 4.74 10.76 38.45
C ILE A 216 4.34 10.15 39.80
N GLN A 217 3.84 8.91 39.83
CA GLN A 217 3.48 8.23 41.08
C GLN A 217 4.67 8.01 41.99
N ASP A 218 5.83 7.64 41.46
CA ASP A 218 7.07 7.51 42.23
C ASP A 218 7.56 8.87 42.76
N ALA A 219 7.43 9.94 41.98
CA ALA A 219 7.69 11.30 42.45
C ALA A 219 6.74 11.70 43.59
N TRP A 220 5.50 11.23 43.56
CA TRP A 220 4.52 11.47 44.66
C TRP A 220 4.84 10.64 45.93
N LYS A 221 5.36 9.42 45.81
CA LYS A 221 5.84 8.61 46.95
C LYS A 221 7.03 9.27 47.65
N TRP A 222 7.88 9.97 46.90
CA TRP A 222 8.98 10.76 47.48
C TRP A 222 8.46 11.91 48.34
N LYS A 223 7.32 12.50 48.01
CA LYS A 223 6.67 13.58 48.77
C LYS A 223 6.24 13.13 50.19
N GLY A 224 5.90 11.83 50.35
CA GLY A 224 5.56 11.24 51.66
C GLY A 224 6.76 11.09 52.61
N ARG A 225 7.99 10.95 52.07
CA ARG A 225 9.22 10.84 52.91
C ARG A 225 9.76 12.21 53.37
N ALA A 226 9.45 13.26 52.62
CA ALA A 226 9.92 14.61 52.97
C ALA A 226 9.21 15.20 54.19
N LYS A 227 8.05 14.66 54.62
CA LYS A 227 7.28 15.11 55.80
C LYS A 227 8.02 14.92 57.14
N LYS A 228 9.14 14.19 57.14
CA LYS A 228 9.94 13.89 58.35
C LYS A 228 11.08 14.89 58.61
N ALA A 229 11.29 15.82 57.70
CA ALA A 229 12.35 16.84 57.82
C ALA A 229 11.76 18.27 58.13
N GLU A 230 10.61 18.30 58.75
CA GLU A 230 9.83 19.56 58.89
C GLU A 230 10.34 20.57 59.92
N SER A 231 11.37 20.28 60.73
CA SER A 231 11.85 21.25 61.74
C SER A 231 12.92 22.26 61.26
N ASP A 232 13.62 21.96 60.12
CA ASP A 232 14.71 22.87 59.64
C ASP A 232 14.28 23.75 58.46
N LEU A 233 13.03 23.76 58.15
CA LEU A 233 12.53 24.12 56.82
C LEU A 233 11.92 25.53 56.72
N GLU A 234 11.91 26.36 57.76
CA GLU A 234 11.25 27.67 57.63
C GLU A 234 11.98 28.69 56.75
N ALA A 235 13.30 28.63 56.69
CA ALA A 235 14.13 29.44 55.77
C ALA A 235 14.02 28.91 54.31
N GLU A 236 13.96 27.58 54.10
CA GLU A 236 13.76 26.97 52.80
C GLU A 236 12.31 27.11 52.29
N ARG A 237 11.34 27.29 53.18
CA ARG A 237 9.91 27.46 52.78
C ARG A 237 9.67 28.66 51.87
N LYS A 238 10.48 29.70 52.00
CA LYS A 238 10.32 30.90 51.15
C LYS A 238 10.83 30.63 49.72
N ALA A 239 12.01 30.00 49.60
CA ALA A 239 12.55 29.58 48.32
C ALA A 239 11.69 28.49 47.69
N HIS A 240 11.18 27.54 48.52
CA HIS A 240 10.32 26.45 48.05
C HIS A 240 8.94 26.93 47.58
N ARG A 241 8.37 28.01 48.16
CA ARG A 241 7.11 28.64 47.65
C ARG A 241 7.32 29.28 46.28
N GLU A 242 8.49 29.87 46.03
CA GLU A 242 8.80 30.44 44.72
C GLU A 242 9.01 29.34 43.66
N ASP A 243 9.61 28.24 44.07
CA ASP A 243 9.80 27.07 43.16
C ASP A 243 8.50 26.31 42.90
N ILE A 244 7.59 26.20 43.91
CA ILE A 244 6.23 25.69 43.75
C ILE A 244 5.43 26.60 42.80
N ALA A 245 5.60 27.91 42.86
CA ALA A 245 4.92 28.84 41.96
C ALA A 245 5.43 28.67 40.51
N LYS A 246 6.73 28.47 40.35
CA LYS A 246 7.31 28.16 39.01
C LYS A 246 6.85 26.79 38.47
N ALA A 247 6.83 25.76 39.35
CA ALA A 247 6.33 24.43 39.01
C ALA A 247 4.84 24.41 38.62
N ASN A 248 4.04 25.19 39.35
CA ASN A 248 2.61 25.37 39.04
C ASN A 248 2.39 26.09 37.70
N LYS A 249 3.26 27.07 37.37
CA LYS A 249 3.24 27.72 36.05
C LYS A 249 3.62 26.73 34.93
N ILE A 250 4.68 25.94 35.14
CA ILE A 250 5.08 24.90 34.21
C ILE A 250 4.03 23.78 34.08
N LEU A 251 3.38 23.42 35.21
CA LEU A 251 2.27 22.45 35.24
C LEU A 251 1.04 22.95 34.50
N ALA A 252 0.72 24.25 34.64
CA ALA A 252 -0.37 24.89 33.89
C ALA A 252 -0.09 24.95 32.41
N GLU A 253 1.18 25.23 32.01
CA GLU A 253 1.64 25.18 30.62
C GLU A 253 1.62 23.76 30.06
N SER A 254 2.04 22.78 30.88
CA SER A 254 2.01 21.36 30.55
C SER A 254 0.57 20.81 30.43
N LYS A 255 -0.34 21.20 31.34
CA LYS A 255 -1.76 20.88 31.22
C LYS A 255 -2.36 21.43 29.91
N LYS A 256 -2.05 22.69 29.60
CA LYS A 256 -2.51 23.32 28.36
C LYS A 256 -1.95 22.61 27.12
N LYS A 257 -0.70 22.11 27.19
CA LYS A 257 -0.12 21.29 26.15
C LYS A 257 -0.78 19.91 26.05
N ALA A 258 -1.09 19.27 27.20
CA ALA A 258 -1.78 17.98 27.23
C ALA A 258 -3.23 18.12 26.71
N GLU A 259 -3.97 19.16 27.12
CA GLU A 259 -5.31 19.43 26.57
C GLU A 259 -5.29 19.71 25.06
N ASN A 260 -4.25 20.41 24.57
CA ASN A 260 -4.10 20.68 23.16
C ASN A 260 -3.70 19.39 22.39
N ALA A 261 -2.91 18.50 23.01
CA ALA A 261 -2.56 17.20 22.45
C ALA A 261 -3.78 16.26 22.42
N GLU A 262 -4.58 16.27 23.47
CA GLU A 262 -5.83 15.50 23.56
C GLU A 262 -6.86 15.97 22.51
N LYS A 263 -7.04 17.30 22.36
CA LYS A 263 -7.88 17.84 21.26
C LYS A 263 -7.39 17.44 19.87
N ARG A 264 -6.05 17.39 19.68
CA ARG A 264 -5.46 16.90 18.43
C ARG A 264 -5.66 15.39 18.27
N ALA A 265 -5.54 14.61 19.35
CA ALA A 265 -5.78 13.18 19.35
C ALA A 265 -7.25 12.87 19.03
N ASN A 266 -8.20 13.53 19.68
CA ASN A 266 -9.62 13.39 19.42
C ASN A 266 -9.98 13.79 17.98
N SER A 267 -9.35 14.85 17.45
CA SER A 267 -9.54 15.25 16.06
C SER A 267 -8.89 14.26 15.08
N ALA A 268 -7.81 13.61 15.48
CA ALA A 268 -7.17 12.54 14.69
C ALA A 268 -7.99 11.25 14.75
N GLU A 269 -8.57 10.90 15.90
CA GLU A 269 -9.52 9.78 16.03
C GLU A 269 -10.79 10.00 15.20
N LEU A 270 -11.32 11.21 15.23
CA LEU A 270 -12.48 11.57 14.39
C LEU A 270 -12.11 11.48 12.89
N ARG A 271 -10.92 11.96 12.51
CA ARG A 271 -10.41 11.82 11.14
C ARG A 271 -10.16 10.35 10.77
N ALA A 272 -9.59 9.56 11.68
CA ALA A 272 -9.38 8.14 11.49
C ALA A 272 -10.71 7.39 11.36
N SER A 273 -11.71 7.73 12.18
CA SER A 273 -13.08 7.19 12.08
C SER A 273 -13.74 7.57 10.74
N ASN A 274 -13.60 8.82 10.31
CA ASN A 274 -14.12 9.25 9.02
C ASN A 274 -13.41 8.55 7.86
N LEU A 275 -12.08 8.42 7.92
CA LEU A 275 -11.29 7.67 6.95
C LEU A 275 -11.61 6.18 6.98
N TRP A 276 -11.89 5.63 8.16
CA TRP A 276 -12.35 4.24 8.28
C TRP A 276 -13.72 4.04 7.64
N ASN A 277 -14.64 4.95 7.86
CA ASN A 277 -15.97 4.94 7.23
C ASN A 277 -15.88 5.12 5.71
N GLU A 278 -14.99 5.99 5.25
CA GLU A 278 -14.71 6.20 3.82
C GLU A 278 -14.04 4.96 3.22
N LYS A 279 -13.07 4.38 3.92
CA LYS A 279 -12.44 3.11 3.56
C LYS A 279 -13.46 1.98 3.48
N GLU A 280 -14.38 1.88 4.46
CA GLU A 280 -15.42 0.85 4.44
C GLU A 280 -16.38 1.05 3.26
N LYS A 281 -16.77 2.30 2.96
CA LYS A 281 -17.54 2.62 1.75
C LYS A 281 -16.79 2.20 0.49
N LEU A 282 -15.50 2.55 0.39
CA LEU A 282 -14.65 2.18 -0.72
C LEU A 282 -14.43 0.67 -0.80
N TYR A 283 -14.32 -0.01 0.35
CA TYR A 283 -14.23 -1.47 0.41
C TYR A 283 -15.51 -2.12 -0.12
N GLN A 284 -16.68 -1.64 0.31
CA GLN A 284 -17.97 -2.15 -0.19
C GLN A 284 -18.16 -1.83 -1.69
N GLU A 285 -17.73 -0.65 -2.11
CA GLU A 285 -17.72 -0.27 -3.52
C GLU A 285 -16.73 -1.13 -4.32
N ASN A 286 -15.52 -1.33 -3.82
CA ASN A 286 -14.53 -2.23 -4.42
C ASN A 286 -14.99 -3.70 -4.43
N LYS A 287 -15.70 -4.12 -3.39
CA LYS A 287 -16.34 -5.44 -3.37
C LYS A 287 -17.40 -5.56 -4.46
N ARG A 288 -18.23 -4.52 -4.64
CA ARG A 288 -19.20 -4.44 -5.74
C ARG A 288 -18.50 -4.42 -7.10
N LEU A 289 -17.45 -3.60 -7.23
CA LEU A 289 -16.65 -3.50 -8.45
C LEU A 289 -15.86 -4.77 -8.72
N SER A 290 -15.38 -5.46 -7.67
CA SER A 290 -14.74 -6.78 -7.78
C SER A 290 -15.70 -7.84 -8.31
N VAL A 291 -16.98 -7.77 -7.93
CA VAL A 291 -18.01 -8.61 -8.53
C VAL A 291 -18.20 -8.28 -10.01
N VAL A 292 -18.23 -6.99 -10.34
CA VAL A 292 -18.31 -6.51 -11.72
C VAL A 292 -17.08 -6.92 -12.53
N VAL A 293 -15.89 -6.79 -11.97
CA VAL A 293 -14.62 -7.17 -12.61
C VAL A 293 -14.48 -8.70 -12.74
N LYS A 294 -15.00 -9.46 -11.77
CA LYS A 294 -15.12 -10.93 -11.89
C LYS A 294 -16.09 -11.35 -12.99
N HIS A 295 -17.16 -10.62 -13.13
CA HIS A 295 -18.11 -10.81 -14.22
C HIS A 295 -17.45 -10.52 -15.57
N TRP A 296 -16.76 -9.40 -15.69
CA TRP A 296 -15.99 -8.99 -16.87
C TRP A 296 -14.84 -9.92 -17.23
N LYS A 297 -14.11 -10.43 -16.22
CA LYS A 297 -13.06 -11.41 -16.46
C LYS A 297 -13.60 -12.69 -17.04
N ARG A 298 -14.77 -13.12 -16.56
CA ARG A 298 -15.41 -14.30 -17.09
C ARG A 298 -15.84 -14.08 -18.56
N GLU A 299 -16.40 -12.92 -18.86
CA GLU A 299 -16.79 -12.52 -20.20
C GLU A 299 -15.58 -12.39 -21.15
N TYR A 300 -14.46 -11.89 -20.61
CA TYR A 300 -13.20 -11.81 -21.31
C TYR A 300 -12.54 -13.19 -21.47
N ASP A 301 -12.47 -13.99 -20.41
CA ASP A 301 -11.89 -15.34 -20.44
C ASP A 301 -12.69 -16.26 -21.35
N GLU A 302 -14.01 -16.07 -21.42
CA GLU A 302 -14.87 -16.80 -22.35
C GLU A 302 -14.74 -16.32 -23.80
N THR A 303 -14.34 -15.05 -23.99
CA THR A 303 -14.25 -14.44 -25.33
C THR A 303 -12.85 -14.55 -25.94
N ILE A 304 -11.79 -14.39 -25.14
CA ILE A 304 -10.39 -14.40 -25.63
C ILE A 304 -9.55 -15.45 -24.91
N GLY A 305 -10.00 -15.90 -23.76
CA GLY A 305 -9.16 -16.14 -22.65
C GLY A 305 -8.69 -17.51 -22.44
N LYS A 306 -8.86 -18.40 -23.30
CA LYS A 306 -8.47 -19.81 -23.05
C LYS A 306 -6.96 -20.07 -23.07
N LYS A 307 -6.13 -19.04 -23.08
CA LYS A 307 -4.67 -19.23 -23.13
C LYS A 307 -3.94 -18.91 -21.83
N LEU A 308 -4.62 -18.34 -20.87
CA LEU A 308 -4.03 -18.04 -19.58
C LEU A 308 -4.63 -18.93 -18.51
N ASN A 309 -3.82 -19.27 -17.60
CA ASN A 309 -4.01 -20.36 -16.70
C ASN A 309 -4.72 -19.92 -15.42
N PRO A 310 -5.85 -20.53 -15.01
CA PRO A 310 -6.62 -20.12 -13.82
C PRO A 310 -5.97 -20.50 -12.50
N ASP A 311 -4.90 -21.29 -12.51
CA ASP A 311 -4.37 -21.90 -11.29
C ASP A 311 -3.31 -21.06 -10.58
N GLU A 312 -3.22 -19.77 -10.92
CA GLU A 312 -2.27 -18.91 -10.24
C GLU A 312 -2.78 -18.49 -8.88
N PRO A 313 -2.17 -18.93 -7.81
CA PRO A 313 -2.57 -18.49 -6.50
C PRO A 313 -2.29 -17.00 -6.37
N ASN A 314 -3.28 -16.29 -5.93
CA ASN A 314 -3.21 -14.91 -5.49
C ASN A 314 -2.11 -14.75 -4.43
N ARG A 315 -0.85 -14.63 -4.87
CA ARG A 315 0.30 -14.38 -4.02
C ARG A 315 0.31 -12.91 -3.71
N GLY A 316 -0.17 -12.57 -2.57
CA GLY A 316 0.08 -11.23 -2.11
C GLY A 316 -1.04 -10.58 -1.36
N ARG A 317 -1.75 -11.32 -0.57
CA ARG A 317 -2.49 -10.73 0.53
C ARG A 317 -1.82 -11.14 1.83
N GLY A 318 -0.82 -10.39 2.18
CA GLY A 318 -0.29 -10.37 3.52
C GLY A 318 -1.17 -9.51 4.41
N ARG A 319 -1.15 -9.83 5.62
CA ARG A 319 -1.87 -9.16 6.71
C ARG A 319 -1.30 -7.78 7.00
#